data_80e25323ff82cd691aa8a7d758c09c40
#
_entry.id   80e25323ff82cd691aa8a7d758c09c40
#
_cell.length_a   1.000
_cell.length_b   1.000
_cell.length_c   1.000
_cell.angle_alpha   90.00
_cell.angle_beta   90.00
_cell.angle_gamma   90.00
#
_symmetry.space_group_name_H-M   'P 1'
#
loop_
_entity.id
_entity.type
_entity.pdbx_description
1 polymer ?
#
loop_
_entity_poly.entity_id
_entity_poly.type
_entity_poly.pdbx_seq_one_letter_code
_entity_poly.pdbx_strand_id
1 'polypeptide(L)'
;DLLHVKLGKDPHKTIGLFANLRPSQAKIAALMGELKTFPRGQAIIRSGEVSSAMFVIISGRAEVRVDTGSQPRSLWVMQRGDVFGVTGFIRSEERISEVVALEDVEVLAMDERFRTRVWRYPRIAARIFFNLSTTLLGLLQDTIQPTAKNQTDRSSQVS
;
A
#
# COMPACT_ATOMS: atom_id res chain seq x y z
N ASP A 1 22.12 -8.04 -8.64
CA ASP A 1 20.98 -7.14 -8.85
C ASP A 1 20.29 -6.89 -7.49
N LEU A 2 20.48 -5.69 -6.95
CA LEU A 2 19.99 -5.26 -5.63
C LEU A 2 18.46 -5.43 -5.51
N LEU A 3 17.75 -5.14 -6.59
CA LEU A 3 16.30 -5.27 -6.63
C LEU A 3 15.84 -6.72 -6.45
N HIS A 4 16.54 -7.68 -7.07
CA HIS A 4 16.23 -9.10 -6.92
C HIS A 4 16.45 -9.59 -5.48
N VAL A 5 17.52 -9.14 -4.84
CA VAL A 5 17.81 -9.47 -3.44
C VAL A 5 16.71 -8.95 -2.52
N LYS A 6 16.27 -7.72 -2.71
CA LYS A 6 15.27 -7.05 -1.86
C LYS A 6 13.85 -7.56 -2.08
N LEU A 7 13.48 -7.84 -3.31
CA LEU A 7 12.15 -8.40 -3.63
C LEU A 7 12.02 -9.89 -3.26
N GLY A 8 13.14 -10.60 -3.14
CA GLY A 8 13.17 -12.04 -2.91
C GLY A 8 12.96 -12.86 -4.18
N LYS A 9 13.03 -14.19 -4.05
CA LYS A 9 12.91 -15.11 -5.19
C LYS A 9 11.53 -15.07 -5.86
N ASP A 10 10.49 -14.92 -5.07
CA ASP A 10 9.10 -15.06 -5.51
C ASP A 10 8.26 -13.83 -5.09
N PRO A 11 8.55 -12.62 -5.63
CA PRO A 11 7.80 -11.43 -5.23
C PRO A 11 6.30 -11.52 -5.53
N HIS A 12 5.91 -12.29 -6.53
CA HIS A 12 4.50 -12.55 -6.86
C HIS A 12 3.76 -13.38 -5.80
N LYS A 13 4.46 -14.04 -4.89
CA LYS A 13 3.87 -14.78 -3.76
C LYS A 13 3.80 -13.96 -2.48
N THR A 14 4.68 -12.98 -2.32
CA THR A 14 4.83 -12.20 -1.08
C THR A 14 4.29 -10.78 -1.17
N ILE A 15 4.09 -10.27 -2.38
CA ILE A 15 3.58 -8.93 -2.65
C ILE A 15 2.28 -9.06 -3.43
N GLY A 16 1.15 -8.76 -2.80
CA GLY A 16 -0.19 -8.93 -3.38
C GLY A 16 -0.38 -8.18 -4.69
N LEU A 17 0.28 -7.01 -4.85
CA LEU A 17 0.26 -6.25 -6.10
C LEU A 17 0.82 -7.04 -7.29
N PHE A 18 1.74 -7.97 -7.04
CA PHE A 18 2.37 -8.81 -8.06
C PHE A 18 1.76 -10.21 -8.16
N ALA A 19 0.68 -10.46 -7.45
CA ALA A 19 -0.01 -11.75 -7.50
C ALA A 19 -0.36 -12.14 -8.94
N ASN A 20 -0.14 -13.43 -9.25
CA ASN A 20 -0.40 -14.01 -10.58
C ASN A 20 0.42 -13.41 -11.75
N LEU A 21 1.43 -12.60 -11.47
CA LEU A 21 2.47 -12.27 -12.43
C LEU A 21 3.49 -13.41 -12.49
N ARG A 22 4.06 -13.65 -13.67
CA ARG A 22 5.26 -14.48 -13.78
C ARG A 22 6.44 -13.78 -13.11
N PRO A 23 7.46 -14.51 -12.61
CA PRO A 23 8.62 -13.88 -11.98
C PRO A 23 9.28 -12.79 -12.83
N SER A 24 9.41 -13.02 -14.14
CA SER A 24 9.94 -12.04 -15.09
C SER A 24 9.06 -10.78 -15.21
N GLN A 25 7.74 -10.95 -15.19
CA GLN A 25 6.79 -9.83 -15.25
C GLN A 25 6.83 -9.00 -13.96
N ALA A 26 6.89 -9.66 -12.80
CA ALA A 26 7.04 -8.98 -11.51
C ALA A 26 8.35 -8.17 -11.46
N LYS A 27 9.44 -8.70 -12.00
CA LYS A 27 10.71 -7.98 -12.12
C LYS A 27 10.59 -6.76 -13.02
N ILE A 28 9.94 -6.87 -14.17
CA ILE A 28 9.70 -5.74 -15.08
C ILE A 28 8.88 -4.64 -14.36
N ALA A 29 7.81 -5.03 -13.68
CA ALA A 29 6.98 -4.10 -12.93
C ALA A 29 7.79 -3.37 -11.85
N ALA A 30 8.58 -4.09 -11.08
CA ALA A 30 9.42 -3.51 -10.04
C ALA A 30 10.50 -2.57 -10.57
N LEU A 31 11.09 -2.87 -11.74
CA LEU A 31 12.07 -2.01 -12.40
C LEU A 31 11.49 -0.68 -12.90
N MET A 32 10.18 -0.59 -13.08
CA MET A 32 9.50 0.66 -13.41
C MET A 32 9.24 1.55 -12.19
N GLY A 33 9.36 1.02 -10.98
CA GLY A 33 9.30 1.75 -9.72
C GLY A 33 10.68 2.15 -9.21
N GLU A 34 10.72 2.79 -8.06
CA GLU A 34 11.94 3.25 -7.40
C GLU A 34 11.98 2.77 -5.95
N LEU A 35 13.10 2.15 -5.54
CA LEU A 35 13.32 1.81 -4.15
C LEU A 35 13.67 3.06 -3.34
N LYS A 36 12.94 3.28 -2.24
CA LYS A 36 13.17 4.39 -1.31
C LYS A 36 13.23 3.86 0.11
N THR A 37 14.05 4.48 0.94
CA THR A 37 14.20 4.15 2.36
C THR A 37 13.78 5.35 3.21
N PHE A 38 13.00 5.07 4.25
CA PHE A 38 12.56 6.07 5.21
C PHE A 38 12.99 5.63 6.61
N PRO A 39 13.76 6.43 7.34
CA PRO A 39 14.16 6.10 8.70
C PRO A 39 12.95 6.16 9.64
N ARG A 40 13.07 5.46 10.77
CA ARG A 40 12.07 5.47 11.84
C ARG A 40 11.61 6.88 12.19
N GLY A 41 10.31 7.08 12.30
CA GLY A 41 9.69 8.34 12.66
C GLY A 41 9.46 9.30 11.49
N GLN A 42 10.01 9.03 10.30
CA GLN A 42 9.80 9.87 9.13
C GLN A 42 8.43 9.62 8.51
N ALA A 43 7.75 10.69 8.11
CA ALA A 43 6.54 10.61 7.30
C ALA A 43 6.88 10.19 5.87
N ILE A 44 6.23 9.13 5.40
CA ILE A 44 6.29 8.68 4.00
C ILE A 44 5.25 9.42 3.17
N ILE A 45 4.07 9.61 3.74
CA ILE A 45 2.99 10.45 3.22
C ILE A 45 2.60 11.43 4.31
N ARG A 46 2.41 12.69 3.92
CA ARG A 46 1.92 13.76 4.80
C ARG A 46 0.50 14.14 4.45
N SER A 47 -0.34 14.31 5.47
CA SER A 47 -1.70 14.86 5.29
C SER A 47 -1.63 16.24 4.64
N GLY A 48 -2.53 16.52 3.71
CA GLY A 48 -2.57 17.78 2.97
C GLY A 48 -1.64 17.85 1.76
N GLU A 49 -0.75 16.88 1.58
CA GLU A 49 0.17 16.82 0.43
C GLU A 49 -0.56 16.28 -0.80
N VAL A 50 -0.30 16.88 -1.96
CA VAL A 50 -0.75 16.32 -3.24
C VAL A 50 0.38 15.49 -3.84
N SER A 51 0.15 14.20 -3.99
CA SER A 51 1.15 13.27 -4.53
C SER A 51 0.45 12.19 -5.34
N SER A 52 1.05 11.82 -6.45
CA SER A 52 0.56 10.77 -7.36
C SER A 52 1.25 9.42 -7.16
N ALA A 53 2.04 9.25 -6.10
CA ALA A 53 2.74 8.00 -5.84
C ALA A 53 1.93 7.06 -4.93
N MET A 54 1.97 5.77 -5.25
CA MET A 54 1.67 4.70 -4.32
C MET A 54 2.94 3.96 -3.92
N PHE A 55 2.87 3.20 -2.85
CA PHE A 55 4.02 2.55 -2.26
C PHE A 55 3.69 1.11 -1.89
N VAL A 56 4.65 0.22 -2.09
CA VAL A 56 4.62 -1.16 -1.59
C VAL A 56 5.70 -1.32 -0.54
N ILE A 57 5.36 -1.81 0.64
CA ILE A 57 6.35 -2.08 1.69
C ILE A 57 7.17 -3.32 1.31
N ILE A 58 8.48 -3.15 1.24
CA ILE A 58 9.45 -4.21 1.00
C ILE A 58 10.01 -4.76 2.32
N SER A 59 10.31 -3.86 3.27
CA SER A 59 10.75 -4.22 4.60
C SER A 59 10.37 -3.16 5.62
N GLY A 60 10.28 -3.54 6.88
CA GLY A 60 9.88 -2.66 7.98
C GLY A 60 8.35 -2.54 8.10
N ARG A 61 7.92 -1.68 9.03
CA ARG A 61 6.51 -1.40 9.31
C ARG A 61 6.22 0.08 9.28
N ALA A 62 5.06 0.44 8.80
CA ALA A 62 4.55 1.81 8.75
C ALA A 62 3.12 1.86 9.31
N GLU A 63 2.74 3.02 9.82
CA GLU A 63 1.45 3.25 10.45
C GLU A 63 0.68 4.33 9.71
N VAL A 64 -0.59 4.05 9.42
CA VAL A 64 -1.53 5.03 8.89
C VAL A 64 -2.16 5.77 10.06
N ARG A 65 -2.08 7.10 10.04
CA ARG A 65 -2.64 8.00 11.03
C ARG A 65 -3.57 9.01 10.39
N VAL A 66 -4.64 9.34 11.09
CA VAL A 66 -5.56 10.43 10.72
C VAL A 66 -5.56 11.43 11.85
N ASP A 67 -5.50 12.71 11.49
CA ASP A 67 -5.67 13.80 12.43
C ASP A 67 -7.16 13.97 12.76
N THR A 68 -7.48 13.86 14.04
CA THR A 68 -8.84 14.03 14.56
C THR A 68 -9.04 15.37 15.26
N GLY A 69 -8.06 16.28 15.15
CA GLY A 69 -8.09 17.63 15.75
C GLY A 69 -7.55 17.71 17.17
N SER A 70 -7.52 16.64 17.94
CA SER A 70 -6.96 16.60 19.30
C SER A 70 -5.67 15.78 19.41
N GLN A 71 -5.64 14.62 18.79
CA GLN A 71 -4.46 13.75 18.69
C GLN A 71 -4.53 12.90 17.41
N PRO A 72 -3.36 12.56 16.80
CA PRO A 72 -3.33 11.63 15.69
C PRO A 72 -3.86 10.27 16.11
N ARG A 73 -4.82 9.73 15.37
CA ARG A 73 -5.38 8.40 15.60
C ARG A 73 -4.73 7.41 14.66
N SER A 74 -4.14 6.35 15.21
CA SER A 74 -3.70 5.19 14.44
C SER A 74 -4.90 4.45 13.86
N LEU A 75 -4.87 4.18 12.55
CA LEU A 75 -5.89 3.38 11.89
C LEU A 75 -5.44 1.93 11.77
N TRP A 76 -4.26 1.69 11.22
CA TRP A 76 -3.66 0.34 11.10
C TRP A 76 -2.17 0.42 10.85
N VAL A 77 -1.50 -0.71 11.12
CA VAL A 77 -0.07 -0.92 10.84
C VAL A 77 0.07 -1.79 9.59
N MET A 78 0.97 -1.37 8.72
CA MET A 78 1.28 -2.04 7.46
C MET A 78 2.66 -2.69 7.53
N GLN A 79 2.82 -3.79 6.81
CA GLN A 79 4.04 -4.59 6.76
C GLN A 79 4.36 -4.99 5.32
N ARG A 80 5.40 -5.81 5.14
CA ARG A 80 5.83 -6.28 3.82
C ARG A 80 4.66 -6.78 2.98
N GLY A 81 4.61 -6.31 1.75
CA GLY A 81 3.59 -6.63 0.77
C GLY A 81 2.38 -5.71 0.76
N ASP A 82 2.17 -4.94 1.83
CA ASP A 82 1.07 -3.99 1.89
C ASP A 82 1.31 -2.81 0.96
N VAL A 83 0.22 -2.32 0.36
CA VAL A 83 0.20 -1.20 -0.57
C VAL A 83 -0.54 -0.03 0.07
N PHE A 84 -0.01 1.17 -0.08
CA PHE A 84 -0.65 2.38 0.39
C PHE A 84 -0.46 3.56 -0.58
N GLY A 85 -1.23 4.62 -0.40
CA GLY A 85 -1.20 5.78 -1.28
C GLY A 85 -1.93 5.58 -2.61
N VAL A 86 -2.77 4.56 -2.72
CA VAL A 86 -3.44 4.15 -3.98
C VAL A 86 -4.38 5.23 -4.51
N THR A 87 -5.12 5.92 -3.64
CA THR A 87 -6.04 6.99 -4.07
C THR A 87 -5.32 8.11 -4.80
N GLY A 88 -4.19 8.59 -4.27
CA GLY A 88 -3.38 9.61 -4.93
C GLY A 88 -2.76 9.13 -6.24
N PHE A 89 -2.37 7.86 -6.31
CA PHE A 89 -1.86 7.26 -7.54
C PHE A 89 -2.93 7.22 -8.65
N ILE A 90 -4.16 6.90 -8.31
CA ILE A 90 -5.26 6.82 -9.28
C ILE A 90 -5.79 8.20 -9.68
N ARG A 91 -5.96 9.12 -8.72
CA ARG A 91 -6.70 10.37 -8.89
C ARG A 91 -5.90 11.65 -8.66
N SER A 92 -4.64 11.54 -8.18
CA SER A 92 -3.80 12.69 -7.82
C SER A 92 -4.49 13.65 -6.86
N GLU A 93 -5.13 13.09 -5.82
CA GLU A 93 -5.84 13.85 -4.79
C GLU A 93 -4.93 14.24 -3.63
N GLU A 94 -5.38 15.24 -2.85
CA GLU A 94 -4.79 15.59 -1.57
C GLU A 94 -4.86 14.41 -0.60
N ARG A 95 -3.78 14.16 0.12
CA ARG A 95 -3.70 13.08 1.11
C ARG A 95 -4.53 13.42 2.35
N ILE A 96 -5.45 12.56 2.70
CA ILE A 96 -6.31 12.70 3.89
C ILE A 96 -5.72 12.08 5.15
N SER A 97 -4.66 11.29 4.99
CA SER A 97 -3.98 10.60 6.09
C SER A 97 -2.47 10.76 5.99
N GLU A 98 -1.82 10.59 7.12
CA GLU A 98 -0.37 10.50 7.24
C GLU A 98 0.06 9.03 7.30
N VAL A 99 1.21 8.72 6.72
CA VAL A 99 1.86 7.41 6.87
C VAL A 99 3.26 7.63 7.43
N VAL A 100 3.54 7.05 8.58
CA VAL A 100 4.78 7.23 9.34
C VAL A 100 5.52 5.91 9.48
N ALA A 101 6.83 5.92 9.26
CA ALA A 101 7.69 4.78 9.47
C ALA A 101 7.81 4.47 10.97
N LEU A 102 7.43 3.27 11.40
CA LEU A 102 7.57 2.81 12.80
C LEU A 102 8.97 2.28 13.09
N GLU A 103 9.68 1.86 12.09
CA GLU A 103 11.07 1.42 12.06
C GLU A 103 11.66 1.86 10.71
N ASP A 104 12.91 1.55 10.42
CA ASP A 104 13.45 1.83 9.08
C ASP A 104 12.67 1.03 8.04
N VAL A 105 12.04 1.73 7.11
CA VAL A 105 11.14 1.16 6.10
C VAL A 105 11.75 1.32 4.73
N GLU A 106 11.74 0.24 3.98
CA GLU A 106 12.05 0.26 2.55
C GLU A 106 10.78 0.02 1.76
N VAL A 107 10.54 0.86 0.77
CA VAL A 107 9.37 0.80 -0.10
C VAL A 107 9.78 0.78 -1.57
N LEU A 108 8.92 0.19 -2.38
CA LEU A 108 8.92 0.40 -3.82
C LEU A 108 7.90 1.50 -4.14
N ALA A 109 8.40 2.66 -4.54
CA ALA A 109 7.57 3.79 -4.92
C ALA A 109 7.17 3.68 -6.40
N MET A 110 5.88 3.83 -6.67
CA MET A 110 5.29 3.81 -8.01
C MET A 110 4.59 5.14 -8.25
N ASP A 111 5.22 6.00 -8.99
CA ASP A 111 4.78 7.36 -9.30
C ASP A 111 4.06 7.44 -10.66
N GLU A 112 3.88 8.66 -11.14
CA GLU A 112 3.31 8.92 -12.46
C GLU A 112 4.12 8.30 -13.60
N ARG A 113 5.44 8.19 -13.45
CA ARG A 113 6.31 7.53 -14.46
C ARG A 113 5.99 6.06 -14.56
N PHE A 114 5.78 5.39 -13.41
CA PHE A 114 5.32 4.01 -13.39
C PHE A 114 3.97 3.88 -14.11
N ARG A 115 3.00 4.72 -13.76
CA ARG A 115 1.66 4.73 -14.35
C ARG A 115 1.68 4.87 -15.88
N THR A 116 2.56 5.73 -16.39
CA THR A 116 2.73 5.95 -17.83
C THR A 116 3.43 4.78 -18.52
N ARG A 117 4.48 4.24 -17.89
CA ARG A 117 5.31 3.19 -18.49
C ARG A 117 4.64 1.82 -18.49
N VAL A 118 3.83 1.50 -17.48
CA VAL A 118 3.22 0.17 -17.32
C VAL A 118 2.31 -0.19 -18.50
N TRP A 119 1.73 0.79 -19.17
CA TRP A 119 0.88 0.58 -20.34
C TRP A 119 1.63 0.05 -21.57
N ARG A 120 2.94 0.14 -21.59
CA ARG A 120 3.78 -0.54 -22.61
C ARG A 120 3.77 -2.07 -22.44
N TYR A 121 3.31 -2.54 -21.30
CA TYR A 121 3.18 -3.96 -20.95
C TYR A 121 1.73 -4.25 -20.54
N PRO A 122 0.80 -4.31 -21.51
CA PRO A 122 -0.64 -4.32 -21.18
C PRO A 122 -1.08 -5.50 -20.31
N ARG A 123 -0.43 -6.66 -20.44
CA ARG A 123 -0.73 -7.83 -19.59
C ARG A 123 -0.29 -7.61 -18.14
N ILE A 124 0.83 -6.93 -17.93
CA ILE A 124 1.31 -6.56 -16.60
C ILE A 124 0.41 -5.48 -16.02
N ALA A 125 0.10 -4.46 -16.80
CA ALA A 125 -0.81 -3.38 -16.39
C ALA A 125 -2.17 -3.92 -15.96
N ALA A 126 -2.79 -4.74 -16.77
CA ALA A 126 -4.10 -5.34 -16.46
C ALA A 126 -4.06 -6.13 -15.14
N ARG A 127 -3.01 -6.92 -14.91
CA ARG A 127 -2.87 -7.71 -13.69
C ARG A 127 -2.64 -6.82 -12.46
N ILE A 128 -1.81 -5.81 -12.57
CA ILE A 128 -1.54 -4.87 -11.47
C ILE A 128 -2.82 -4.12 -11.09
N PHE A 129 -3.54 -3.57 -12.05
CA PHE A 129 -4.79 -2.86 -11.76
C PHE A 129 -5.89 -3.78 -11.23
N PHE A 130 -5.96 -5.03 -11.70
CA PHE A 130 -6.83 -6.03 -11.11
C PHE A 130 -6.46 -6.31 -9.64
N ASN A 131 -5.18 -6.49 -9.35
CA ASN A 131 -4.69 -6.73 -7.99
C ASN A 131 -4.95 -5.52 -7.07
N LEU A 132 -4.83 -4.30 -7.58
CA LEU A 132 -5.23 -3.09 -6.84
C LEU A 132 -6.71 -3.11 -6.51
N SER A 133 -7.57 -3.49 -7.45
CA SER A 133 -9.01 -3.63 -7.20
C SER A 133 -9.31 -4.63 -6.09
N THR A 134 -8.62 -5.76 -6.07
CA THR A 134 -8.75 -6.77 -5.01
C THR A 134 -8.33 -6.22 -3.65
N THR A 135 -7.22 -5.49 -3.60
CA THR A 135 -6.74 -4.84 -2.37
C THR A 135 -7.76 -3.82 -1.84
N LEU A 136 -8.30 -2.97 -2.71
CA LEU A 136 -9.29 -1.96 -2.33
C LEU A 136 -10.59 -2.59 -1.84
N LEU A 137 -11.03 -3.67 -2.47
CA LEU A 137 -12.21 -4.43 -2.01
C LEU A 137 -11.98 -5.03 -0.62
N GLY A 138 -10.80 -5.57 -0.35
CA GLY A 138 -10.43 -6.08 0.97
C GLY A 138 -10.49 -5.00 2.05
N LEU A 139 -9.92 -3.84 1.79
CA LEU A 139 -9.96 -2.69 2.71
C LEU A 139 -11.40 -2.21 2.97
N LEU A 140 -12.24 -2.17 1.93
CA LEU A 140 -13.65 -1.80 2.07
C LEU A 140 -14.44 -2.80 2.90
N GLN A 141 -14.24 -4.09 2.70
CA GLN A 141 -14.87 -5.16 3.49
C GLN A 141 -14.45 -5.09 4.96
N ASP A 142 -13.18 -4.90 5.26
CA ASP A 142 -12.65 -4.77 6.62
C ASP A 142 -13.23 -3.55 7.34
N THR A 143 -13.55 -2.48 6.62
CA THR A 143 -14.21 -1.29 7.17
C THR A 143 -15.67 -1.55 7.53
N ILE A 144 -16.38 -2.43 6.81
CA ILE A 144 -17.79 -2.73 7.03
C ILE A 144 -17.97 -3.81 8.11
N GLN A 145 -17.16 -4.88 8.15
CA GLN A 145 -17.29 -6.01 9.08
C GLN A 145 -17.12 -5.68 10.57
N PRO A 146 -16.22 -4.76 11.03
CA PRO A 146 -16.12 -4.41 12.44
C PRO A 146 -17.40 -3.85 13.04
N THR A 147 -18.22 -3.18 12.24
CA THR A 147 -19.50 -2.62 12.66
C THR A 147 -20.52 -3.74 12.97
N ALA A 148 -20.53 -4.81 12.21
CA ALA A 148 -21.38 -5.98 12.43
C ALA A 148 -20.98 -6.79 13.67
N LYS A 149 -19.67 -6.98 13.93
CA LYS A 149 -19.16 -7.66 15.14
C LYS A 149 -19.51 -6.90 16.42
N ASN A 150 -19.37 -5.58 16.43
CA ASN A 150 -19.70 -4.75 17.59
C ASN A 150 -21.19 -4.74 17.92
N GLN A 151 -22.06 -5.00 16.96
CA GLN A 151 -23.51 -5.12 17.20
C GLN A 151 -23.88 -6.47 17.83
N THR A 152 -23.17 -7.52 17.48
CA THR A 152 -23.43 -8.86 18.03
C THR A 152 -22.96 -8.97 19.48
N ASP A 153 -21.83 -8.35 19.84
CA ASP A 153 -21.34 -8.34 21.23
C ASP A 153 -22.20 -7.49 22.18
N ARG A 154 -22.87 -6.46 21.66
CA ARG A 154 -23.80 -5.64 22.48
C ARG A 154 -25.12 -6.35 22.77
N SER A 155 -25.58 -7.24 21.88
CA SER A 155 -26.82 -8.00 22.11
C SER A 155 -26.62 -9.18 23.06
N SER A 156 -25.39 -9.67 23.24
CA SER A 156 -25.10 -10.75 24.20
C SER A 156 -24.84 -10.27 25.65
N GLN A 157 -24.74 -8.97 25.88
CA GLN A 157 -24.56 -8.38 27.22
C GLN A 157 -25.86 -7.86 27.86
N VAL A 158 -27.01 -8.01 27.19
CA VAL A 158 -28.32 -7.52 27.64
C VAL A 158 -29.26 -8.72 27.97
N SER A 159 -28.71 -9.89 28.28
CA SER A 159 -29.47 -11.05 28.72
C SER A 159 -29.15 -11.41 30.16
#